data_21b07df2aca5f771cddc6ad792e8f25b
#
_entry.id   21b07df2aca5f771cddc6ad792e8f25b
#
_cell.length_a   1.000
_cell.length_b   1.000
_cell.length_c   1.000
_cell.angle_alpha   90.00
_cell.angle_beta   90.00
_cell.angle_gamma   90.00
#
_symmetry.space_group_name_H-M   'P 1'
#
loop_
_entity.id
_entity.type
_entity.pdbx_description
1 polymer ?
#
loop_
_entity_poly.entity_id
_entity_poly.type
_entity_poly.pdbx_seq_one_letter_code
_entity_poly.pdbx_strand_id
1 'polypeptide(L)'
;MNNRIDAIYARQSVDKKDSISIESQIEFCKYELKGGSCREYTDRGYSGKNTDRPKFQELVRDIKKGLIAKVIVYKLDRISRSILDFATMMELFQQYNVEFVSSTEKFDTSTPMGRAMLNICIVFAQLERETIQKRVTDAYYSRSQRGFKMGGKAPYGFHTEPIKMDGINT
;
A
#
# COMPACT_ATOMS: atom_id res chain seq x y z
N MET A 1 29.94 -3.35 -10.70
CA MET A 1 29.54 -2.36 -9.68
C MET A 1 28.05 -2.13 -9.83
N ASN A 2 27.28 -2.40 -8.76
CA ASN A 2 25.83 -2.25 -8.81
C ASN A 2 25.49 -0.75 -8.82
N ASN A 3 25.14 -0.21 -9.98
CA ASN A 3 24.88 1.22 -10.17
C ASN A 3 23.43 1.57 -9.74
N ARG A 4 23.02 1.06 -8.55
CA ARG A 4 21.73 1.38 -7.96
C ARG A 4 21.76 2.76 -7.34
N ILE A 5 20.67 3.51 -7.49
CA ILE A 5 20.51 4.85 -6.93
C ILE A 5 19.46 4.86 -5.83
N ASP A 6 19.51 5.87 -4.98
CA ASP A 6 18.46 6.12 -3.99
C ASP A 6 17.26 6.81 -4.65
N ALA A 7 16.05 6.54 -4.14
CA ALA A 7 14.83 7.15 -4.61
C ALA A 7 14.16 7.92 -3.47
N ILE A 8 13.76 9.16 -3.73
CA ILE A 8 12.91 9.94 -2.83
C ILE A 8 11.50 9.94 -3.40
N TYR A 9 10.54 9.51 -2.61
CA TYR A 9 9.13 9.60 -2.98
C TYR A 9 8.40 10.63 -2.12
N ALA A 10 7.77 11.61 -2.77
CA ALA A 10 6.99 12.65 -2.12
C ALA A 10 5.59 12.75 -2.73
N ARG A 11 4.58 13.00 -1.89
CA ARG A 11 3.18 13.09 -2.31
C ARG A 11 2.44 14.21 -1.58
N GLN A 12 1.59 14.92 -2.32
CA GLN A 12 0.70 15.92 -1.77
C GLN A 12 -0.75 15.66 -2.23
N SER A 13 -1.71 15.67 -1.28
CA SER A 13 -3.14 15.55 -1.56
C SER A 13 -3.74 16.92 -1.87
N VAL A 14 -4.75 16.98 -2.75
CA VAL A 14 -5.49 18.22 -3.06
C VAL A 14 -6.26 18.72 -1.83
N ASP A 15 -6.76 17.82 -0.98
CA ASP A 15 -7.72 18.13 0.08
C ASP A 15 -7.12 18.69 1.37
N LYS A 16 -5.79 18.81 1.49
CA LYS A 16 -5.15 19.29 2.72
C LYS A 16 -4.33 20.54 2.47
N LYS A 17 -4.91 21.69 2.81
CA LYS A 17 -4.21 22.99 2.84
C LYS A 17 -3.02 23.02 3.83
N ASP A 18 -3.01 22.15 4.83
CA ASP A 18 -1.98 22.07 5.89
C ASP A 18 -0.94 20.95 5.66
N SER A 19 -0.81 20.42 4.45
CA SER A 19 0.22 19.42 4.17
C SER A 19 1.54 20.10 3.81
N ILE A 20 2.65 19.64 4.42
CA ILE A 20 4.01 20.03 4.04
C ILE A 20 4.17 19.92 2.53
N SER A 21 4.77 20.94 1.92
CA SER A 21 4.99 20.99 0.47
C SER A 21 5.86 19.82 0.00
N ILE A 22 5.78 19.48 -1.28
CA ILE A 22 6.62 18.41 -1.87
C ILE A 22 8.10 18.78 -1.72
N GLU A 23 8.42 20.04 -1.94
CA GLU A 23 9.78 20.58 -1.86
C GLU A 23 10.37 20.37 -0.44
N SER A 24 9.61 20.73 0.59
CA SER A 24 10.03 20.51 1.98
C SER A 24 10.14 19.02 2.32
N GLN A 25 9.24 18.17 1.82
CA GLN A 25 9.35 16.71 2.01
C GLN A 25 10.66 16.18 1.41
N ILE A 26 11.02 16.60 0.20
CA ILE A 26 12.25 16.21 -0.49
C ILE A 26 13.47 16.69 0.28
N GLU A 27 13.45 17.94 0.76
CA GLU A 27 14.54 18.49 1.54
C GLU A 27 14.82 17.69 2.80
N PHE A 28 13.78 17.34 3.57
CA PHE A 28 13.92 16.45 4.73
C PHE A 28 14.48 15.07 4.35
N CYS A 29 14.02 14.49 3.24
CA CYS A 29 14.51 13.19 2.78
C CYS A 29 15.99 13.24 2.35
N LYS A 30 16.48 14.39 1.85
CA LYS A 30 17.87 14.54 1.44
C LYS A 30 18.87 14.39 2.58
N TYR A 31 18.48 14.64 3.83
CA TYR A 31 19.33 14.39 5.01
C TYR A 31 19.63 12.89 5.22
N GLU A 32 18.78 12.00 4.71
CA GLU A 32 18.99 10.55 4.78
C GLU A 32 19.90 10.02 3.65
N LEU A 33 20.23 10.86 2.66
CA LEU A 33 21.16 10.52 1.60
C LEU A 33 22.59 10.61 2.12
N LYS A 34 23.32 9.52 2.12
CA LYS A 34 24.73 9.48 2.51
C LYS A 34 25.67 9.91 1.35
N GLY A 35 25.29 10.98 0.63
CA GLY A 35 26.11 11.56 -0.46
C GLY A 35 26.00 10.87 -1.82
N GLY A 36 25.01 9.99 -2.01
CA GLY A 36 24.74 9.31 -3.30
C GLY A 36 23.83 10.11 -4.24
N SER A 37 23.79 9.71 -5.51
CA SER A 37 22.82 10.23 -6.47
C SER A 37 21.42 9.69 -6.13
N CYS A 38 20.40 10.56 -6.19
CA CYS A 38 19.03 10.18 -5.98
C CYS A 38 18.15 10.56 -7.16
N ARG A 39 17.02 9.84 -7.32
CA ARG A 39 15.93 10.19 -8.22
C ARG A 39 14.70 10.56 -7.42
N GLU A 40 14.05 11.65 -7.80
CA GLU A 40 12.85 12.15 -7.15
C GLU A 40 11.59 11.68 -7.92
N TYR A 41 10.61 11.13 -7.19
CA TYR A 41 9.31 10.71 -7.70
C TYR A 41 8.24 11.49 -6.95
N THR A 42 7.48 12.32 -7.65
CA THR A 42 6.52 13.23 -7.02
C THR A 42 5.13 13.10 -7.60
N ASP A 43 4.14 12.80 -6.76
CA ASP A 43 2.73 12.75 -7.11
C ASP A 43 1.97 13.90 -6.46
N ARG A 44 1.46 14.83 -7.27
CA ARG A 44 0.61 15.95 -6.83
C ARG A 44 -0.86 15.62 -7.09
N GLY A 45 -1.70 15.88 -6.09
CA GLY A 45 -3.15 15.72 -6.27
C GLY A 45 -3.69 14.31 -6.09
N TYR A 46 -2.89 13.37 -5.60
CA TYR A 46 -3.31 11.98 -5.39
C TYR A 46 -3.57 11.65 -3.93
N SER A 47 -4.65 10.89 -3.66
CA SER A 47 -4.98 10.42 -2.31
C SER A 47 -4.06 9.27 -1.88
N GLY A 48 -3.77 9.18 -0.56
CA GLY A 48 -3.04 8.04 0.01
C GLY A 48 -3.84 6.74 0.07
N LYS A 49 -5.13 6.77 -0.31
CA LYS A 49 -5.99 5.57 -0.37
C LYS A 49 -5.84 4.80 -1.68
N ASN A 50 -5.28 5.41 -2.73
CA ASN A 50 -5.12 4.79 -4.03
C ASN A 50 -3.63 4.66 -4.37
N THR A 51 -3.20 3.46 -4.76
CA THR A 51 -1.85 3.17 -5.24
C THR A 51 -1.68 3.44 -6.75
N ASP A 52 -2.77 3.78 -7.44
CA ASP A 52 -2.75 4.10 -8.87
C ASP A 52 -2.25 5.54 -9.13
N ARG A 53 -1.00 5.80 -8.71
CA ARG A 53 -0.28 7.06 -8.79
C ARG A 53 0.83 6.95 -9.82
N PRO A 54 0.88 7.81 -10.86
CA PRO A 54 1.79 7.64 -12.00
C PRO A 54 3.28 7.53 -11.62
N LYS A 55 3.74 8.42 -10.73
CA LYS A 55 5.14 8.44 -10.30
C LYS A 55 5.47 7.32 -9.33
N PHE A 56 4.51 6.94 -8.51
CA PHE A 56 4.63 5.75 -7.68
C PHE A 56 4.74 4.47 -8.51
N GLN A 57 3.94 4.34 -9.57
CA GLN A 57 4.02 3.22 -10.50
C GLN A 57 5.36 3.21 -11.28
N GLU A 58 5.90 4.39 -11.59
CA GLU A 58 7.23 4.52 -12.19
C GLU A 58 8.31 4.02 -11.21
N LEU A 59 8.25 4.44 -9.93
CA LEU A 59 9.15 3.96 -8.88
C LEU A 59 9.10 2.44 -8.75
N VAL A 60 7.91 1.84 -8.71
CA VAL A 60 7.75 0.37 -8.64
C VAL A 60 8.36 -0.33 -9.86
N ARG A 61 8.20 0.23 -11.05
CA ARG A 61 8.85 -0.31 -12.27
C ARG A 61 10.38 -0.26 -12.19
N ASP A 62 10.93 0.85 -11.68
CA ASP A 62 12.38 1.02 -11.54
C ASP A 62 12.96 0.12 -10.45
N ILE A 63 12.21 -0.13 -9.37
CA ILE A 63 12.54 -1.15 -8.36
C ILE A 63 12.63 -2.54 -9.00
N LYS A 64 11.61 -2.93 -9.78
CA LYS A 64 11.58 -4.24 -10.46
C LYS A 64 12.70 -4.40 -11.49
N LYS A 65 13.20 -3.31 -12.07
CA LYS A 65 14.38 -3.31 -12.93
C LYS A 65 15.71 -3.37 -12.17
N GLY A 66 15.67 -3.33 -10.84
CA GLY A 66 16.88 -3.35 -10.00
C GLY A 66 17.67 -2.06 -10.01
N LEU A 67 17.08 -0.92 -10.39
CA LEU A 67 17.75 0.37 -10.47
C LEU A 67 17.82 1.09 -9.11
N ILE A 68 16.96 0.73 -8.16
CA ILE A 68 16.82 1.41 -6.87
C ILE A 68 17.47 0.58 -5.76
N ALA A 69 18.29 1.25 -4.94
CA ALA A 69 18.90 0.66 -3.74
C ALA A 69 18.07 0.92 -2.48
N LYS A 70 17.53 2.14 -2.36
CA LYS A 70 16.82 2.62 -1.18
C LYS A 70 15.66 3.52 -1.61
N VAL A 71 14.53 3.40 -0.90
CA VAL A 71 13.39 4.33 -1.01
C VAL A 71 13.27 5.14 0.27
N ILE A 72 13.28 6.44 0.15
CA ILE A 72 13.20 7.39 1.27
C ILE A 72 11.90 8.17 1.13
N VAL A 73 11.15 8.27 2.24
CA VAL A 73 9.93 9.07 2.32
C VAL A 73 9.95 9.96 3.55
N TYR A 74 9.22 11.05 3.49
CA TYR A 74 9.06 11.96 4.63
C TYR A 74 8.31 11.27 5.78
N LYS A 75 7.17 10.60 5.48
CA LYS A 75 6.32 9.85 6.42
C LYS A 75 5.76 8.60 5.76
N LEU A 76 5.42 7.57 6.56
CA LEU A 76 4.81 6.33 6.09
C LEU A 76 3.50 6.58 5.33
N ASP A 77 2.71 7.57 5.74
CA ASP A 77 1.44 7.93 5.07
C ASP A 77 1.62 8.47 3.64
N ARG A 78 2.84 8.80 3.24
CA ARG A 78 3.17 9.15 1.84
C ARG A 78 3.11 7.94 0.94
N ILE A 79 3.52 6.78 1.44
CA ILE A 79 3.44 5.51 0.70
C ILE A 79 2.02 4.94 0.75
N SER A 80 1.51 4.65 1.94
CA SER A 80 0.18 4.09 2.13
C SER A 80 -0.44 4.55 3.45
N ARG A 81 -1.78 4.55 3.49
CA ARG A 81 -2.57 4.73 4.72
C ARG A 81 -3.15 3.41 5.22
N SER A 82 -3.09 2.36 4.42
CA SER A 82 -3.50 1.01 4.77
C SER A 82 -2.28 0.23 5.23
N ILE A 83 -2.38 -0.45 6.36
CA ILE A 83 -1.31 -1.33 6.84
C ILE A 83 -1.09 -2.50 5.87
N LEU A 84 -2.17 -2.98 5.24
CA LEU A 84 -2.15 -4.03 4.25
C LEU A 84 -1.36 -3.64 3.00
N ASP A 85 -1.65 -2.45 2.44
CA ASP A 85 -0.94 -1.95 1.26
C ASP A 85 0.53 -1.66 1.59
N PHE A 86 0.80 -1.12 2.79
CA PHE A 86 2.16 -0.88 3.27
C PHE A 86 2.94 -2.19 3.35
N ALA A 87 2.39 -3.23 3.98
CA ALA A 87 3.06 -4.53 4.09
C ALA A 87 3.31 -5.17 2.72
N THR A 88 2.33 -5.14 1.80
CA THR A 88 2.49 -5.64 0.43
C THR A 88 3.63 -4.93 -0.30
N MET A 89 3.77 -3.63 -0.07
CA MET A 89 4.85 -2.83 -0.63
C MET A 89 6.21 -3.21 -0.03
N MET A 90 6.25 -3.42 1.29
CA MET A 90 7.48 -3.83 1.97
C MET A 90 7.92 -5.24 1.56
N GLU A 91 6.97 -6.17 1.33
CA GLU A 91 7.27 -7.49 0.75
C GLU A 91 7.94 -7.35 -0.62
N LEU A 92 7.42 -6.45 -1.48
CA LEU A 92 8.04 -6.15 -2.77
C LEU A 92 9.45 -5.56 -2.61
N PHE A 93 9.65 -4.62 -1.69
CA PHE A 93 10.98 -4.04 -1.45
C PHE A 93 11.98 -5.10 -0.98
N GLN A 94 11.57 -5.99 -0.08
CA GLN A 94 12.40 -7.12 0.35
C GLN A 94 12.75 -8.06 -0.81
N GLN A 95 11.79 -8.40 -1.67
CA GLN A 95 12.02 -9.26 -2.83
C GLN A 95 13.10 -8.72 -3.78
N TYR A 96 13.16 -7.39 -3.93
CA TYR A 96 14.14 -6.73 -4.80
C TYR A 96 15.37 -6.19 -4.04
N ASN A 97 15.53 -6.53 -2.75
CA ASN A 97 16.60 -6.04 -1.89
C ASN A 97 16.69 -4.51 -1.90
N VAL A 98 15.58 -3.83 -1.70
CA VAL A 98 15.47 -2.39 -1.59
C VAL A 98 15.25 -2.01 -0.14
N GLU A 99 16.08 -1.13 0.40
CA GLU A 99 15.92 -0.57 1.73
C GLU A 99 14.82 0.48 1.75
N PHE A 100 14.14 0.63 2.89
CA PHE A 100 13.10 1.63 3.08
C PHE A 100 13.38 2.47 4.32
N VAL A 101 13.28 3.80 4.18
CA VAL A 101 13.50 4.77 5.24
C VAL A 101 12.37 5.78 5.30
N SER A 102 11.82 6.00 6.49
CA SER A 102 10.92 7.11 6.80
C SER A 102 11.64 8.11 7.69
N SER A 103 11.82 9.34 7.19
CA SER A 103 12.68 10.34 7.85
C SER A 103 12.12 10.82 9.20
N THR A 104 10.80 10.93 9.33
CA THR A 104 10.18 11.49 10.56
C THR A 104 9.88 10.44 11.62
N GLU A 105 9.54 9.21 11.23
CA GLU A 105 9.19 8.12 12.14
C GLU A 105 10.41 7.29 12.56
N LYS A 106 11.60 7.63 12.06
CA LYS A 106 12.85 6.87 12.29
C LYS A 106 12.71 5.38 11.97
N PHE A 107 11.88 5.07 10.98
CA PHE A 107 11.68 3.72 10.49
C PHE A 107 12.67 3.46 9.37
N ASP A 108 13.64 2.58 9.62
CA ASP A 108 14.73 2.27 8.69
C ASP A 108 14.93 0.75 8.64
N THR A 109 14.60 0.12 7.52
CA THR A 109 14.72 -1.33 7.32
C THR A 109 16.15 -1.82 7.18
N SER A 110 17.13 -0.94 7.05
CA SER A 110 18.56 -1.30 7.10
C SER A 110 18.99 -1.69 8.51
N THR A 111 18.28 -1.20 9.54
CA THR A 111 18.58 -1.48 10.95
C THR A 111 17.89 -2.75 11.44
N PRO A 112 18.45 -3.46 12.45
CA PRO A 112 17.79 -4.63 13.05
C PRO A 112 16.41 -4.31 13.64
N MET A 113 16.26 -3.15 14.29
CA MET A 113 15.00 -2.69 14.87
C MET A 113 13.96 -2.42 13.79
N GLY A 114 14.33 -1.73 12.70
CA GLY A 114 13.42 -1.46 11.59
C GLY A 114 12.97 -2.73 10.89
N ARG A 115 13.84 -3.72 10.73
CA ARG A 115 13.45 -5.05 10.20
C ARG A 115 12.50 -5.79 11.15
N ALA A 116 12.70 -5.71 12.45
CA ALA A 116 11.77 -6.31 13.42
C ALA A 116 10.38 -5.64 13.34
N MET A 117 10.32 -4.31 13.29
CA MET A 117 9.06 -3.56 13.12
C MET A 117 8.38 -3.91 11.79
N LEU A 118 9.13 -4.05 10.71
CA LEU A 118 8.61 -4.47 9.41
C LEU A 118 7.94 -5.85 9.50
N ASN A 119 8.59 -6.82 10.12
CA ASN A 119 8.04 -8.16 10.30
C ASN A 119 6.72 -8.12 11.11
N ILE A 120 6.65 -7.28 12.14
CA ILE A 120 5.42 -7.07 12.90
C ILE A 120 4.31 -6.50 11.99
N CYS A 121 4.61 -5.51 11.16
CA CYS A 121 3.64 -4.94 10.21
C CYS A 121 3.12 -6.00 9.22
N ILE A 122 4.00 -6.86 8.70
CA ILE A 122 3.62 -7.97 7.80
C ILE A 122 2.68 -8.95 8.49
N VAL A 123 2.97 -9.34 9.74
CA VAL A 123 2.11 -10.24 10.52
C VAL A 123 0.72 -9.61 10.76
N PHE A 124 0.65 -8.32 11.13
CA PHE A 124 -0.62 -7.63 11.28
C PHE A 124 -1.42 -7.55 9.96
N ALA A 125 -0.75 -7.29 8.85
CA ALA A 125 -1.41 -7.27 7.55
C ALA A 125 -1.95 -8.65 7.15
N GLN A 126 -1.25 -9.72 7.47
CA GLN A 126 -1.74 -11.09 7.26
C GLN A 126 -2.97 -11.37 8.11
N LEU A 127 -2.95 -11.01 9.40
CA LEU A 127 -4.09 -11.15 10.30
C LEU A 127 -5.32 -10.37 9.78
N GLU A 128 -5.11 -9.16 9.26
CA GLU A 128 -6.18 -8.36 8.65
C GLU A 128 -6.79 -9.08 7.42
N ARG A 129 -5.94 -9.61 6.52
CA ARG A 129 -6.39 -10.40 5.36
C ARG A 129 -7.24 -11.60 5.79
N GLU A 130 -6.77 -12.40 6.73
CA GLU A 130 -7.48 -13.57 7.25
C GLU A 130 -8.82 -13.18 7.91
N THR A 131 -8.83 -12.08 8.66
CA THR A 131 -10.04 -11.55 9.30
C THR A 131 -11.08 -11.11 8.26
N ILE A 132 -10.64 -10.41 7.20
CA ILE A 132 -11.51 -10.01 6.09
C ILE A 132 -12.07 -11.25 5.38
N GLN A 133 -11.22 -12.23 5.07
CA GLN A 133 -11.63 -13.47 4.42
C GLN A 133 -12.66 -14.23 5.26
N LYS A 134 -12.44 -14.34 6.58
CA LYS A 134 -13.41 -14.97 7.50
C LYS A 134 -14.74 -14.23 7.48
N ARG A 135 -14.75 -12.89 7.59
CA ARG A 135 -15.99 -12.09 7.53
C ARG A 135 -16.76 -12.29 6.23
N VAL A 136 -16.06 -12.35 5.09
CA VAL A 136 -16.67 -12.60 3.78
C VAL A 136 -17.29 -14.01 3.75
N THR A 137 -16.59 -15.01 4.28
CA THR A 137 -17.06 -16.40 4.36
C THR A 137 -18.28 -16.50 5.28
N ASP A 138 -18.24 -15.89 6.47
CA ASP A 138 -19.36 -15.87 7.43
C ASP A 138 -20.60 -15.18 6.84
N ALA A 139 -20.40 -14.06 6.14
CA ALA A 139 -21.47 -13.36 5.43
C ALA A 139 -22.06 -14.21 4.30
N TYR A 140 -21.21 -14.94 3.59
CA TYR A 140 -21.65 -15.87 2.54
C TYR A 140 -22.55 -16.97 3.13
N TYR A 141 -22.11 -17.65 4.19
CA TYR A 141 -22.90 -18.71 4.82
C TYR A 141 -24.20 -18.18 5.42
N SER A 142 -24.18 -17.04 6.11
CA SER A 142 -25.36 -16.39 6.67
C SER A 142 -26.40 -16.10 5.58
N ARG A 143 -25.98 -15.55 4.44
CA ARG A 143 -26.86 -15.29 3.31
C ARG A 143 -27.39 -16.58 2.67
N SER A 144 -26.54 -17.59 2.50
CA SER A 144 -26.94 -18.91 1.98
C SER A 144 -28.00 -19.58 2.86
N GLN A 145 -27.84 -19.55 4.19
CA GLN A 145 -28.81 -20.08 5.15
C GLN A 145 -30.17 -19.36 5.11
N ARG A 146 -30.17 -18.08 4.73
CA ARG A 146 -31.38 -17.26 4.52
C ARG A 146 -32.02 -17.47 3.15
N GLY A 147 -31.52 -18.40 2.34
CA GLY A 147 -32.04 -18.73 1.01
C GLY A 147 -31.64 -17.78 -0.12
N PHE A 148 -30.67 -16.88 0.10
CA PHE A 148 -30.21 -15.99 -0.96
C PHE A 148 -29.36 -16.76 -1.99
N LYS A 149 -29.55 -16.44 -3.26
CA LYS A 149 -28.68 -16.95 -4.32
C LYS A 149 -27.27 -16.37 -4.19
N MET A 150 -26.28 -17.24 -4.08
CA MET A 150 -24.88 -16.87 -3.80
C MET A 150 -24.01 -16.69 -5.06
N GLY A 151 -24.63 -16.50 -6.23
CA GLY A 151 -23.94 -16.30 -7.51
C GLY A 151 -24.19 -17.43 -8.51
N GLY A 152 -23.54 -17.36 -9.67
CA GLY A 152 -23.73 -18.32 -10.77
C GLY A 152 -25.01 -18.10 -11.57
N LYS A 153 -25.18 -18.87 -12.67
CA LYS A 153 -26.44 -18.90 -13.44
C LYS A 153 -27.50 -19.68 -12.66
N ALA A 154 -28.78 -19.37 -12.88
CA ALA A 154 -29.84 -20.19 -12.33
C ALA A 154 -29.72 -21.61 -12.90
N PRO A 155 -29.97 -22.68 -12.10
CA PRO A 155 -30.07 -24.03 -12.63
C PRO A 155 -31.14 -24.14 -13.72
N TYR A 156 -31.03 -25.15 -14.56
CA TYR A 156 -32.03 -25.40 -15.61
C TYR A 156 -33.43 -25.55 -14.99
N GLY A 157 -34.43 -24.86 -15.56
CA GLY A 157 -35.79 -24.85 -15.03
C GLY A 157 -36.06 -23.82 -13.90
N PHE A 158 -35.04 -23.07 -13.46
CA PHE A 158 -35.20 -22.02 -12.44
C PHE A 158 -34.87 -20.66 -13.04
N HIS A 159 -35.55 -19.62 -12.55
CA HIS A 159 -35.22 -18.23 -12.82
C HIS A 159 -34.95 -17.48 -11.49
N THR A 160 -34.20 -16.40 -11.54
CA THR A 160 -33.93 -15.57 -10.36
C THR A 160 -34.82 -14.35 -10.40
N GLU A 161 -35.53 -14.09 -9.30
CA GLU A 161 -36.31 -12.89 -9.10
C GLU A 161 -35.68 -12.01 -8.01
N PRO A 162 -35.62 -10.69 -8.21
CA PRO A 162 -35.20 -9.77 -7.17
C PRO A 162 -36.27 -9.72 -6.08
N ILE A 163 -35.90 -10.04 -4.86
CA ILE A 163 -36.80 -9.97 -3.70
C ILE A 163 -36.30 -8.88 -2.73
N LYS A 164 -37.20 -8.05 -2.22
CA LYS A 164 -36.91 -7.17 -1.12
C LYS A 164 -37.13 -7.91 0.20
N MET A 165 -36.07 -8.19 0.93
CA MET A 165 -36.15 -8.70 2.30
C MET A 165 -35.52 -7.65 3.23
N ASP A 166 -36.24 -7.28 4.30
CA ASP A 166 -35.79 -6.30 5.31
C ASP A 166 -35.32 -4.94 4.73
N GLY A 167 -35.94 -4.49 3.63
CA GLY A 167 -35.59 -3.23 2.99
C GLY A 167 -34.34 -3.23 2.10
N ILE A 168 -33.68 -4.39 1.96
CA ILE A 168 -32.49 -4.55 1.11
C ILE A 168 -32.90 -5.17 -0.24
N ASN A 169 -32.52 -4.52 -1.34
CA ASN A 169 -32.64 -5.12 -2.68
C ASN A 169 -31.61 -6.25 -2.82
N THR A 170 -32.02 -7.46 -3.14
CA THR A 170 -31.17 -8.62 -3.36
C THR A 170 -31.41 -9.24 -4.71
#